data_2701fd3cf6f39ba9ae99db2c1891b5c3
#
_entry.id   2701fd3cf6f39ba9ae99db2c1891b5c3
#
_cell.length_a   1.000
_cell.length_b   1.000
_cell.length_c   1.000
_cell.angle_alpha   90.00
_cell.angle_beta   90.00
_cell.angle_gamma   90.00
#
_symmetry.space_group_name_H-M   'P 1'
#
loop_
_entity.id
_entity.type
_entity.pdbx_description
1 polymer ?
#
loop_
_entity_poly.entity_id
_entity_poly.type
_entity_poly.pdbx_seq_one_letter_code
_entity_poly.pdbx_strand_id
1 'polypeptide(L)'
;MINREKIQQARRADLVAYLIAKGEDLKRVGKNFTIEEHDSLYIKSNMFVWYSRNQKGNPIDFLMCYYNMPFQQAVEELTSTMLNDVQIPSYEPSEPSVRADNEKRILGYLCKKRCLESRIIFSLIKQKKLYQDTNGNCNFVITDWDEQPIGEEIVGTGDTRFKLISTHSGYGFHTIYGDPSDILYFESAIDLLSCYQIYQDKFTHHLFVSMGGLNSSVVHELHRLKPNLKHWLCVDNDTAGINFIAEMKQEIRGLHTFQPPKTYKDWNEYLCGAGKKTN
;
A
#
# COMPACT_ATOMS: atom_id res chain seq x y z
N MET A 1 12.33 36.56 12.73
CA MET A 1 11.43 35.53 13.32
C MET A 1 10.70 34.84 12.18
N ILE A 2 10.83 33.52 12.01
CA ILE A 2 10.17 32.82 10.90
C ILE A 2 8.68 32.75 11.18
N ASN A 3 7.86 33.12 10.18
CA ASN A 3 6.42 33.08 10.25
C ASN A 3 5.93 31.61 10.32
N ARG A 4 4.85 31.36 11.07
CA ARG A 4 4.22 30.05 11.22
C ARG A 4 3.77 29.43 9.87
N GLU A 5 3.37 30.28 8.93
CA GLU A 5 3.00 29.86 7.57
C GLU A 5 4.20 29.29 6.80
N LYS A 6 5.37 29.94 6.86
CA LYS A 6 6.59 29.42 6.25
C LYS A 6 7.01 28.06 6.81
N ILE A 7 6.84 27.86 8.13
CA ILE A 7 7.13 26.56 8.74
C ILE A 7 6.18 25.49 8.20
N GLN A 8 4.89 25.79 8.06
CA GLN A 8 3.93 24.85 7.50
C GLN A 8 4.19 24.55 6.01
N GLN A 9 4.57 25.55 5.24
CA GLN A 9 4.98 25.38 3.85
C GLN A 9 6.22 24.49 3.74
N ALA A 10 7.24 24.74 4.53
CA ALA A 10 8.46 23.91 4.56
C ALA A 10 8.19 22.45 4.97
N ARG A 11 7.28 22.21 5.92
CA ARG A 11 6.86 20.86 6.33
C ARG A 11 6.16 20.07 5.21
N ARG A 12 5.52 20.77 4.27
CA ARG A 12 4.79 20.21 3.12
C ARG A 12 5.60 20.22 1.84
N ALA A 13 6.83 20.72 1.86
CA ALA A 13 7.70 20.75 0.70
C ALA A 13 7.91 19.34 0.14
N ASP A 14 8.03 19.22 -1.18
CA ASP A 14 8.39 17.96 -1.80
C ASP A 14 9.88 17.68 -1.61
N LEU A 15 10.19 16.78 -0.68
CA LEU A 15 11.57 16.41 -0.34
C LEU A 15 12.28 15.71 -1.50
N VAL A 16 11.56 14.93 -2.30
CA VAL A 16 12.13 14.25 -3.48
C VAL A 16 12.51 15.28 -4.53
N ALA A 17 11.61 16.20 -4.86
CA ALA A 17 11.88 17.28 -5.81
C ALA A 17 13.05 18.17 -5.32
N TYR A 18 13.08 18.48 -4.02
CA TYR A 18 14.16 19.26 -3.42
C TYR A 18 15.53 18.57 -3.58
N LEU A 19 15.61 17.27 -3.27
CA LEU A 19 16.87 16.51 -3.36
C LEU A 19 17.35 16.38 -4.80
N ILE A 20 16.45 16.16 -5.76
CA ILE A 20 16.79 16.16 -7.18
C ILE A 20 17.33 17.54 -7.60
N ALA A 21 16.67 18.63 -7.19
CA ALA A 21 17.14 19.99 -7.48
C ALA A 21 18.51 20.30 -6.86
N LYS A 22 18.86 19.65 -5.75
CA LYS A 22 20.19 19.71 -5.12
C LYS A 22 21.24 18.84 -5.81
N GLY A 23 20.85 18.00 -6.76
CA GLY A 23 21.76 17.10 -7.47
C GLY A 23 22.07 15.80 -6.71
N GLU A 24 21.22 15.44 -5.73
CA GLU A 24 21.34 14.16 -5.06
C GLU A 24 20.93 13.01 -5.99
N ASP A 25 21.71 11.96 -6.02
CA ASP A 25 21.45 10.76 -6.82
C ASP A 25 20.44 9.87 -6.10
N LEU A 26 19.17 10.00 -6.49
CA LEU A 26 18.08 9.27 -5.90
C LEU A 26 17.80 7.97 -6.66
N LYS A 27 17.99 6.86 -5.99
CA LYS A 27 17.56 5.54 -6.46
C LYS A 27 16.14 5.28 -6.02
N ARG A 28 15.29 4.88 -6.95
CA ARG A 28 13.91 4.50 -6.63
C ARG A 28 13.85 3.09 -6.03
N VAL A 29 13.10 2.93 -4.91
CA VAL A 29 12.85 1.66 -4.24
C VAL A 29 11.34 1.52 -4.01
N GLY A 30 10.64 0.90 -4.97
CA GLY A 30 9.18 0.84 -4.98
C GLY A 30 8.55 2.23 -5.08
N LYS A 31 7.71 2.58 -4.11
CA LYS A 31 7.07 3.92 -4.03
C LYS A 31 7.94 4.99 -3.32
N ASN A 32 9.10 4.60 -2.83
CA ASN A 32 10.01 5.48 -2.12
C ASN A 32 11.26 5.75 -2.96
N PHE A 33 12.08 6.65 -2.46
CA PHE A 33 13.43 6.89 -2.95
C PHE A 33 14.44 6.61 -1.83
N THR A 34 15.66 6.29 -2.21
CA THR A 34 16.82 6.21 -1.31
C THR A 34 17.99 6.95 -1.97
N ILE A 35 18.96 7.37 -1.18
CA ILE A 35 20.24 7.86 -1.68
C ILE A 35 21.16 6.64 -1.78
N GLU A 36 21.91 6.49 -2.86
CA GLU A 36 22.64 5.25 -3.19
C GLU A 36 23.60 4.81 -2.06
N GLU A 37 24.18 5.77 -1.34
CA GLU A 37 25.07 5.50 -0.20
C GLU A 37 24.35 5.10 1.10
N HIS A 38 22.99 5.14 1.12
CA HIS A 38 22.19 4.99 2.34
C HIS A 38 20.98 4.05 2.16
N ASP A 39 21.23 2.79 1.91
CA ASP A 39 20.18 1.77 1.67
C ASP A 39 19.08 1.66 2.73
N SER A 40 19.33 2.13 3.94
CA SER A 40 18.35 2.13 5.04
C SER A 40 17.53 3.42 5.15
N LEU A 41 17.78 4.41 4.26
CA LEU A 41 17.08 5.68 4.20
C LEU A 41 15.98 5.61 3.13
N TYR A 42 14.73 5.79 3.55
CA TYR A 42 13.58 5.82 2.66
C TYR A 42 12.95 7.21 2.66
N ILE A 43 12.78 7.78 1.48
CA ILE A 43 12.31 9.15 1.25
C ILE A 43 11.01 9.10 0.47
N LYS A 44 10.02 9.86 0.93
CA LYS A 44 8.77 10.17 0.22
C LYS A 44 8.69 11.67 -0.02
N SER A 45 7.65 12.10 -0.74
CA SER A 45 7.41 13.51 -1.04
C SER A 45 7.54 14.43 0.20
N ASN A 46 6.93 14.08 1.32
CA ASN A 46 6.87 14.94 2.51
C ASN A 46 7.39 14.30 3.81
N MET A 47 8.08 13.18 3.71
CA MET A 47 8.62 12.48 4.89
C MET A 47 9.80 11.57 4.55
N PHE A 48 10.59 11.25 5.57
CA PHE A 48 11.64 10.23 5.49
C PHE A 48 11.61 9.28 6.68
N VAL A 49 12.18 8.08 6.49
CA VAL A 49 12.49 7.11 7.54
C VAL A 49 13.90 6.59 7.31
N TRP A 50 14.77 6.72 8.31
CA TRP A 50 16.14 6.24 8.29
C TRP A 50 16.31 5.11 9.30
N TYR A 51 16.14 3.88 8.85
CA TYR A 51 16.09 2.72 9.74
C TYR A 51 17.39 2.52 10.55
N SER A 52 18.56 2.63 9.93
CA SER A 52 19.84 2.43 10.64
C SER A 52 20.12 3.49 11.70
N ARG A 53 19.53 4.67 11.58
CA ARG A 53 19.67 5.76 12.55
C ARG A 53 18.45 5.91 13.48
N ASN A 54 17.42 5.10 13.30
CA ASN A 54 16.14 5.21 14.01
C ASN A 54 15.56 6.62 13.98
N GLN A 55 15.65 7.29 12.83
CA GLN A 55 15.19 8.65 12.60
C GLN A 55 14.05 8.65 11.59
N LYS A 56 13.07 9.53 11.80
CA LYS A 56 11.96 9.78 10.86
C LYS A 56 11.46 11.20 11.07
N GLY A 57 10.88 11.78 10.03
CA GLY A 57 10.35 13.13 10.14
C GLY A 57 9.86 13.70 8.80
N ASN A 58 9.57 14.98 8.84
CA ASN A 58 9.18 15.79 7.70
C ASN A 58 10.43 16.38 6.97
N PRO A 59 10.28 17.13 5.86
CA PRO A 59 11.41 17.70 5.13
C PRO A 59 12.35 18.59 5.97
N ILE A 60 11.83 19.35 6.95
CA ILE A 60 12.67 20.16 7.84
C ILE A 60 13.57 19.24 8.67
N ASP A 61 12.97 18.19 9.26
CA ASP A 61 13.72 17.23 10.08
C ASP A 61 14.79 16.52 9.24
N PHE A 62 14.51 16.26 7.96
CA PHE A 62 15.46 15.68 7.03
C PHE A 62 16.69 16.60 6.84
N LEU A 63 16.48 17.88 6.51
CA LEU A 63 17.57 18.82 6.28
C LEU A 63 18.43 19.01 7.55
N MET A 64 17.78 19.04 8.72
CA MET A 64 18.47 19.09 10.00
C MET A 64 19.33 17.84 10.27
N CYS A 65 18.79 16.67 9.94
CA CYS A 65 19.40 15.39 10.22
C CYS A 65 20.48 15.00 9.17
N TYR A 66 20.18 15.20 7.88
CA TYR A 66 21.04 14.77 6.79
C TYR A 66 22.14 15.78 6.48
N TYR A 67 21.76 17.07 6.35
CA TYR A 67 22.70 18.15 6.06
C TYR A 67 23.22 18.88 7.30
N ASN A 68 22.80 18.48 8.50
CA ASN A 68 23.15 19.14 9.76
C ASN A 68 22.80 20.64 9.76
N MET A 69 21.70 21.03 9.09
CA MET A 69 21.27 22.42 9.00
C MET A 69 20.54 22.89 10.26
N PRO A 70 20.76 24.13 10.73
CA PRO A 70 19.91 24.74 11.75
C PRO A 70 18.45 24.87 11.27
N PHE A 71 17.50 24.74 12.20
CA PHE A 71 16.05 24.79 11.89
C PHE A 71 15.65 25.98 11.00
N GLN A 72 16.16 27.19 11.32
CA GLN A 72 15.84 28.40 10.56
C GLN A 72 16.31 28.28 9.10
N GLN A 73 17.53 27.82 8.90
CA GLN A 73 18.10 27.63 7.58
C GLN A 73 17.34 26.55 6.79
N ALA A 74 16.98 25.45 7.42
CA ALA A 74 16.21 24.38 6.79
C ALA A 74 14.82 24.89 6.30
N VAL A 75 14.14 25.72 7.11
CA VAL A 75 12.86 26.32 6.71
C VAL A 75 13.04 27.29 5.54
N GLU A 76 14.05 28.16 5.57
CA GLU A 76 14.35 29.10 4.50
C GLU A 76 14.70 28.39 3.21
N GLU A 77 15.53 27.39 3.27
CA GLU A 77 15.97 26.56 2.14
C GLU A 77 14.77 25.89 1.44
N LEU A 78 13.90 25.20 2.19
CA LEU A 78 12.74 24.50 1.64
C LEU A 78 11.66 25.45 1.09
N THR A 79 11.63 26.71 1.51
CA THR A 79 10.66 27.69 1.04
C THR A 79 11.19 28.59 -0.07
N SER A 80 12.51 28.69 -0.26
CA SER A 80 13.16 29.50 -1.30
C SER A 80 13.51 28.71 -2.56
N THR A 81 13.65 27.40 -2.48
CA THR A 81 13.98 26.55 -3.62
C THR A 81 12.81 26.49 -4.59
N MET A 82 12.99 26.98 -5.83
CA MET A 82 11.99 26.83 -6.88
C MET A 82 11.99 25.39 -7.40
N LEU A 83 10.88 24.68 -7.16
CA LEU A 83 10.71 23.28 -7.55
C LEU A 83 9.84 23.12 -8.83
N ASN A 84 9.54 24.24 -9.53
CA ASN A 84 8.52 24.26 -10.59
C ASN A 84 8.85 23.43 -11.84
N ASP A 85 10.13 23.08 -12.05
CA ASP A 85 10.58 22.35 -13.24
C ASP A 85 11.34 21.05 -12.92
N VAL A 86 11.26 20.58 -11.67
CA VAL A 86 11.93 19.33 -11.30
C VAL A 86 11.13 18.14 -11.81
N GLN A 87 11.70 17.42 -12.77
CA GLN A 87 11.14 16.16 -13.25
C GLN A 87 11.46 15.05 -12.22
N ILE A 88 10.48 14.73 -11.39
CA ILE A 88 10.57 13.53 -10.55
C ILE A 88 10.44 12.32 -11.49
N PRO A 89 11.40 11.36 -11.50
CA PRO A 89 11.30 10.18 -12.32
C PRO A 89 9.96 9.49 -12.11
N SER A 90 9.20 9.31 -13.20
CA SER A 90 7.93 8.59 -13.16
C SER A 90 8.16 7.18 -12.60
N TYR A 91 7.20 6.69 -11.82
CA TYR A 91 7.24 5.30 -11.39
C TYR A 91 6.99 4.41 -12.62
N GLU A 92 8.00 3.69 -13.02
CA GLU A 92 7.81 2.54 -13.88
C GLU A 92 7.73 1.29 -13.00
N PRO A 93 6.65 0.52 -13.06
CA PRO A 93 6.58 -0.74 -12.36
C PRO A 93 7.79 -1.60 -12.71
N SER A 94 8.39 -2.26 -11.72
CA SER A 94 9.42 -3.27 -12.00
C SER A 94 8.85 -4.32 -12.95
N GLU A 95 9.72 -4.92 -13.76
CA GLU A 95 9.30 -6.06 -14.59
C GLU A 95 8.60 -7.12 -13.72
N PRO A 96 7.56 -7.78 -14.25
CA PRO A 96 6.85 -8.81 -13.53
C PRO A 96 7.81 -9.90 -13.03
N SER A 97 7.54 -10.40 -11.84
CA SER A 97 8.35 -11.48 -11.26
C SER A 97 8.33 -12.73 -12.15
N VAL A 98 9.49 -13.39 -12.28
CA VAL A 98 9.58 -14.60 -13.10
C VAL A 98 8.74 -15.72 -12.48
N ARG A 99 7.79 -16.28 -13.24
CA ARG A 99 6.91 -17.35 -12.78
C ARG A 99 7.69 -18.65 -12.55
N ALA A 100 7.33 -19.37 -11.49
CA ALA A 100 7.81 -20.71 -11.25
C ALA A 100 7.04 -21.75 -12.13
N ASP A 101 7.59 -22.95 -12.25
CA ASP A 101 6.96 -24.06 -12.99
C ASP A 101 5.73 -24.65 -12.30
N ASN A 102 5.50 -24.31 -11.04
CA ASN A 102 4.36 -24.80 -10.25
C ASN A 102 4.00 -23.85 -9.09
N GLU A 103 2.81 -24.03 -8.51
CA GLU A 103 2.26 -23.23 -7.41
C GLU A 103 2.22 -23.96 -6.07
N LYS A 104 2.98 -25.04 -5.88
CA LYS A 104 2.90 -25.90 -4.68
C LYS A 104 3.16 -25.16 -3.38
N ARG A 105 4.14 -24.26 -3.38
CA ARG A 105 4.55 -23.52 -2.18
C ARG A 105 3.50 -22.50 -1.77
N ILE A 106 2.96 -21.73 -2.73
CA ILE A 106 1.90 -20.76 -2.44
C ILE A 106 0.59 -21.45 -2.04
N LEU A 107 0.25 -22.59 -2.63
CA LEU A 107 -0.90 -23.40 -2.21
C LEU A 107 -0.73 -23.87 -0.75
N GLY A 108 0.43 -24.40 -0.38
CA GLY A 108 0.74 -24.75 1.00
C GLY A 108 0.62 -23.56 1.96
N TYR A 109 1.15 -22.41 1.58
CA TYR A 109 1.11 -21.20 2.39
C TYR A 109 -0.32 -20.66 2.53
N LEU A 110 -1.01 -20.42 1.43
CA LEU A 110 -2.34 -19.80 1.44
C LEU A 110 -3.40 -20.72 2.06
N CYS A 111 -3.38 -22.04 1.74
CA CYS A 111 -4.39 -22.95 2.26
C CYS A 111 -4.09 -23.42 3.70
N LYS A 112 -2.84 -23.71 4.06
CA LYS A 112 -2.51 -24.27 5.38
C LYS A 112 -2.19 -23.19 6.40
N LYS A 113 -1.37 -22.18 6.04
CA LYS A 113 -0.94 -21.13 6.99
C LYS A 113 -1.95 -19.98 7.06
N ARG A 114 -2.64 -19.67 5.94
CA ARG A 114 -3.61 -18.57 5.83
C ARG A 114 -5.08 -19.03 5.82
N CYS A 115 -5.34 -20.33 5.90
CA CYS A 115 -6.67 -20.93 5.99
C CYS A 115 -7.61 -20.61 4.81
N LEU A 116 -7.06 -20.20 3.67
CA LEU A 116 -7.84 -19.90 2.48
C LEU A 116 -8.25 -21.19 1.77
N GLU A 117 -9.48 -21.23 1.29
CA GLU A 117 -10.00 -22.37 0.55
C GLU A 117 -9.30 -22.54 -0.80
N SER A 118 -8.90 -23.77 -1.10
CA SER A 118 -8.19 -24.10 -2.33
C SER A 118 -8.97 -23.72 -3.60
N ARG A 119 -10.31 -23.80 -3.56
CA ARG A 119 -11.17 -23.39 -4.70
C ARG A 119 -11.00 -21.91 -5.07
N ILE A 120 -10.84 -21.02 -4.07
CA ILE A 120 -10.61 -19.58 -4.27
C ILE A 120 -9.24 -19.39 -4.93
N ILE A 121 -8.23 -20.05 -4.38
CA ILE A 121 -6.85 -19.95 -4.88
C ILE A 121 -6.73 -20.48 -6.31
N PHE A 122 -7.30 -21.65 -6.60
CA PHE A 122 -7.31 -22.20 -7.96
C PHE A 122 -8.08 -21.30 -8.95
N SER A 123 -9.17 -20.67 -8.51
CA SER A 123 -9.90 -19.71 -9.34
C SER A 123 -9.02 -18.52 -9.75
N LEU A 124 -8.27 -17.94 -8.80
CA LEU A 124 -7.35 -16.84 -9.07
C LEU A 124 -6.18 -17.25 -10.00
N ILE A 125 -5.61 -18.45 -9.78
CA ILE A 125 -4.55 -19.01 -10.65
C ILE A 125 -5.09 -19.18 -12.08
N LYS A 126 -6.28 -19.77 -12.24
CA LYS A 126 -6.94 -19.94 -13.55
C LYS A 126 -7.22 -18.63 -14.26
N GLN A 127 -7.59 -17.59 -13.50
CA GLN A 127 -7.80 -16.23 -14.00
C GLN A 127 -6.50 -15.46 -14.22
N LYS A 128 -5.33 -16.07 -13.99
CA LYS A 128 -4.01 -15.43 -14.06
C LYS A 128 -3.84 -14.23 -13.11
N LYS A 129 -4.67 -14.15 -12.07
CA LYS A 129 -4.61 -13.12 -11.01
C LYS A 129 -3.70 -13.47 -9.85
N LEU A 130 -3.21 -14.72 -9.78
CA LEU A 130 -2.26 -15.20 -8.77
C LEU A 130 -1.31 -16.20 -9.39
N TYR A 131 -0.03 -16.12 -9.04
CA TYR A 131 0.99 -17.10 -9.40
C TYR A 131 2.12 -17.17 -8.37
N GLN A 132 2.92 -18.22 -8.43
CA GLN A 132 4.17 -18.36 -7.68
C GLN A 132 5.34 -17.83 -8.51
N ASP A 133 6.21 -17.01 -7.91
CA ASP A 133 7.50 -16.66 -8.54
C ASP A 133 8.58 -17.71 -8.25
N THR A 134 9.74 -17.57 -8.90
CA THR A 134 10.88 -18.46 -8.71
C THR A 134 11.45 -18.45 -7.29
N ASN A 135 11.18 -17.41 -6.49
CA ASN A 135 11.53 -17.32 -5.08
C ASN A 135 10.50 -18.00 -4.18
N GLY A 136 9.37 -18.43 -4.73
CA GLY A 136 8.27 -19.07 -4.01
C GLY A 136 7.33 -18.09 -3.32
N ASN A 137 7.29 -16.83 -3.74
CA ASN A 137 6.35 -15.84 -3.22
C ASN A 137 4.99 -15.94 -3.91
N CYS A 138 3.94 -15.44 -3.23
CA CYS A 138 2.62 -15.21 -3.82
C CYS A 138 2.64 -13.87 -4.57
N ASN A 139 2.37 -13.88 -5.87
CA ASN A 139 2.26 -12.67 -6.68
C ASN A 139 0.81 -12.48 -7.09
N PHE A 140 0.13 -11.52 -6.45
CA PHE A 140 -1.22 -11.10 -6.80
C PHE A 140 -1.12 -10.02 -7.88
N VAL A 141 -1.58 -10.35 -9.09
CA VAL A 141 -1.46 -9.47 -10.26
C VAL A 141 -2.40 -8.29 -10.13
N ILE A 142 -1.83 -7.09 -10.17
CA ILE A 142 -2.59 -5.84 -10.20
C ILE A 142 -2.84 -5.48 -11.66
N THR A 143 -4.10 -5.24 -12.00
CA THR A 143 -4.49 -4.78 -13.33
C THR A 143 -5.02 -3.36 -13.27
N ASP A 144 -5.02 -2.67 -14.40
CA ASP A 144 -5.84 -1.49 -14.58
C ASP A 144 -7.33 -1.85 -14.75
N TRP A 145 -8.17 -0.85 -15.02
CA TRP A 145 -9.62 -1.06 -15.16
C TRP A 145 -10.03 -1.67 -16.51
N ASP A 146 -9.08 -1.80 -17.44
CA ASP A 146 -9.20 -2.52 -18.72
C ASP A 146 -8.58 -3.93 -18.62
N GLU A 147 -8.34 -4.41 -17.40
CA GLU A 147 -7.76 -5.72 -17.04
C GLU A 147 -6.34 -5.96 -17.58
N GLN A 148 -5.59 -4.91 -17.96
CA GLN A 148 -4.19 -5.07 -18.35
C GLN A 148 -3.29 -5.14 -17.11
N PRO A 149 -2.35 -6.11 -17.04
CA PRO A 149 -1.42 -6.21 -15.92
C PRO A 149 -0.50 -4.98 -15.85
N ILE A 150 -0.48 -4.32 -14.69
CA ILE A 150 0.31 -3.11 -14.43
C ILE A 150 1.17 -3.21 -13.18
N GLY A 151 1.16 -4.33 -12.51
CA GLY A 151 1.97 -4.53 -11.31
C GLY A 151 1.57 -5.74 -10.50
N GLU A 152 2.12 -5.83 -9.29
CA GLU A 152 1.96 -6.97 -8.41
C GLU A 152 1.95 -6.58 -6.93
N GLU A 153 1.12 -7.25 -6.13
CA GLU A 153 1.27 -7.34 -4.69
C GLU A 153 1.97 -8.66 -4.39
N ILE A 154 3.23 -8.59 -3.96
CA ILE A 154 4.08 -9.75 -3.70
C ILE A 154 4.11 -10.03 -2.20
N VAL A 155 3.80 -11.26 -1.81
CA VAL A 155 3.80 -11.72 -0.42
C VAL A 155 4.72 -12.91 -0.25
N GLY A 156 5.72 -12.77 0.61
CA GLY A 156 6.65 -13.83 0.95
C GLY A 156 5.98 -15.00 1.69
N THR A 157 6.35 -16.22 1.33
CA THR A 157 5.83 -17.45 1.96
C THR A 157 6.76 -18.03 3.03
N GLY A 158 7.96 -17.44 3.19
CA GLY A 158 8.95 -17.83 4.19
C GLY A 158 8.63 -17.31 5.59
N ASP A 159 9.56 -17.53 6.53
CA ASP A 159 9.41 -17.11 7.92
C ASP A 159 9.68 -15.60 8.11
N THR A 160 10.51 -15.01 7.28
CA THR A 160 10.71 -13.57 7.25
C THR A 160 9.55 -12.88 6.56
N ARG A 161 8.95 -11.90 7.23
CA ARG A 161 7.88 -11.10 6.64
C ARG A 161 8.42 -10.30 5.45
N PHE A 162 7.89 -10.60 4.27
CA PHE A 162 8.20 -9.88 3.04
C PHE A 162 6.89 -9.48 2.34
N LYS A 163 6.77 -8.21 2.01
CA LYS A 163 5.67 -7.66 1.19
C LYS A 163 6.21 -6.54 0.32
N LEU A 164 5.95 -6.61 -0.97
CA LEU A 164 6.32 -5.60 -1.95
C LEU A 164 5.11 -5.27 -2.82
N ILE A 165 4.94 -4.01 -3.14
CA ILE A 165 3.93 -3.53 -4.08
C ILE A 165 4.65 -2.85 -5.24
N SER A 166 4.48 -3.41 -6.43
CA SER A 166 4.99 -2.87 -7.69
C SER A 166 3.80 -2.52 -8.58
N THR A 167 3.39 -1.24 -8.57
CA THR A 167 2.29 -0.75 -9.43
C THR A 167 2.27 0.77 -9.47
N HIS A 168 1.55 1.34 -10.44
CA HIS A 168 1.23 2.77 -10.48
C HIS A 168 0.39 3.21 -9.27
N SER A 169 0.43 4.52 -8.95
CA SER A 169 -0.41 5.09 -7.90
C SER A 169 -1.89 4.95 -8.25
N GLY A 170 -2.72 4.69 -7.25
CA GLY A 170 -4.17 4.59 -7.41
C GLY A 170 -4.69 3.20 -7.78
N TYR A 171 -3.82 2.22 -8.00
CA TYR A 171 -4.21 0.84 -8.30
C TYR A 171 -3.86 -0.12 -7.17
N GLY A 172 -4.59 -1.24 -7.10
CA GLY A 172 -4.36 -2.33 -6.18
C GLY A 172 -4.91 -3.65 -6.70
N PHE A 173 -4.44 -4.77 -6.15
CA PHE A 173 -5.04 -6.07 -6.49
C PHE A 173 -6.54 -6.04 -6.24
N HIS A 174 -7.33 -6.50 -7.21
CA HIS A 174 -8.77 -6.46 -7.08
C HIS A 174 -9.49 -7.68 -7.68
N THR A 175 -10.69 -7.94 -7.15
CA THR A 175 -11.62 -8.93 -7.67
C THR A 175 -13.03 -8.34 -7.72
N ILE A 176 -13.79 -8.71 -8.73
CA ILE A 176 -15.16 -8.22 -8.97
C ILE A 176 -16.12 -9.41 -8.90
N TYR A 177 -17.23 -9.22 -8.21
CA TYR A 177 -18.34 -10.17 -8.15
C TYR A 177 -19.64 -9.47 -8.55
N GLY A 178 -20.26 -9.93 -9.63
CA GLY A 178 -21.45 -9.33 -10.20
C GLY A 178 -21.22 -7.93 -10.75
N ASP A 179 -22.30 -7.11 -10.77
CA ASP A 179 -22.23 -5.68 -11.09
C ASP A 179 -22.10 -4.90 -9.76
N PRO A 180 -20.95 -4.29 -9.45
CA PRO A 180 -20.69 -3.76 -8.11
C PRO A 180 -21.57 -2.58 -7.73
N SER A 181 -22.20 -2.65 -6.57
CA SER A 181 -22.84 -1.54 -5.86
C SER A 181 -21.96 -0.94 -4.77
N ASP A 182 -21.02 -1.72 -4.32
CA ASP A 182 -20.15 -1.41 -3.19
C ASP A 182 -18.67 -1.72 -3.50
N ILE A 183 -17.75 -0.91 -2.95
CA ILE A 183 -16.32 -1.11 -3.02
C ILE A 183 -15.78 -1.32 -1.59
N LEU A 184 -15.04 -2.41 -1.38
CA LEU A 184 -14.42 -2.76 -0.11
C LEU A 184 -12.91 -2.67 -0.22
N TYR A 185 -12.26 -1.88 0.64
CA TYR A 185 -10.82 -1.63 0.67
C TYR A 185 -10.15 -2.36 1.80
N PHE A 186 -9.14 -3.16 1.51
CA PHE A 186 -8.37 -3.97 2.45
C PHE A 186 -6.89 -3.59 2.44
N GLU A 187 -6.18 -3.88 3.53
CA GLU A 187 -4.75 -3.63 3.60
C GLU A 187 -3.92 -4.63 2.77
N SER A 188 -4.45 -5.84 2.55
CA SER A 188 -3.76 -6.86 1.77
C SER A 188 -4.71 -7.73 0.95
N ALA A 189 -4.17 -8.35 -0.11
CA ALA A 189 -4.89 -9.36 -0.88
C ALA A 189 -5.33 -10.57 -0.01
N ILE A 190 -4.56 -10.93 1.01
CA ILE A 190 -4.90 -12.03 1.92
C ILE A 190 -6.10 -11.65 2.80
N ASP A 191 -6.16 -10.41 3.32
CA ASP A 191 -7.31 -9.95 4.12
C ASP A 191 -8.57 -9.84 3.27
N LEU A 192 -8.43 -9.33 2.04
CA LEU A 192 -9.49 -9.31 1.04
C LEU A 192 -10.09 -10.71 0.83
N LEU A 193 -9.25 -11.70 0.53
CA LEU A 193 -9.68 -13.07 0.27
C LEU A 193 -10.27 -13.72 1.53
N SER A 194 -9.75 -13.38 2.70
CA SER A 194 -10.25 -13.88 3.99
C SER A 194 -11.66 -13.36 4.28
N CYS A 195 -11.89 -12.07 4.11
CA CYS A 195 -13.21 -11.47 4.27
C CYS A 195 -14.20 -12.03 3.25
N TYR A 196 -13.79 -12.16 1.98
CA TYR A 196 -14.61 -12.78 0.95
C TYR A 196 -15.01 -14.21 1.33
N GLN A 197 -14.06 -15.04 1.76
CA GLN A 197 -14.34 -16.43 2.14
C GLN A 197 -15.34 -16.55 3.31
N ILE A 198 -15.24 -15.66 4.31
CA ILE A 198 -16.14 -15.66 5.47
C ILE A 198 -17.59 -15.30 5.08
N TYR A 199 -17.75 -14.39 4.12
CA TYR A 199 -19.04 -13.79 3.78
C TYR A 199 -19.47 -13.98 2.33
N GLN A 200 -18.89 -14.95 1.61
CA GLN A 200 -19.09 -15.11 0.15
C GLN A 200 -20.56 -15.13 -0.29
N ASP A 201 -21.46 -15.70 0.51
CA ASP A 201 -22.89 -15.78 0.19
C ASP A 201 -23.60 -14.40 0.26
N LYS A 202 -22.95 -13.41 0.88
CA LYS A 202 -23.46 -12.04 1.03
C LYS A 202 -22.89 -11.07 0.02
N PHE A 203 -21.75 -11.40 -0.58
CA PHE A 203 -20.99 -10.50 -1.45
C PHE A 203 -21.18 -10.84 -2.93
N THR A 204 -22.37 -10.58 -3.46
CA THR A 204 -22.72 -10.89 -4.85
C THR A 204 -22.55 -9.72 -5.82
N HIS A 205 -22.45 -8.48 -5.32
CA HIS A 205 -22.36 -7.25 -6.13
C HIS A 205 -21.30 -6.31 -5.56
N HIS A 206 -20.03 -6.77 -5.52
CA HIS A 206 -18.98 -6.06 -4.80
C HIS A 206 -17.67 -6.05 -5.59
N LEU A 207 -16.98 -4.91 -5.52
CA LEU A 207 -15.59 -4.76 -5.92
C LEU A 207 -14.71 -4.80 -4.65
N PHE A 208 -13.84 -5.77 -4.58
CA PHE A 208 -12.86 -5.93 -3.51
C PHE A 208 -11.51 -5.41 -3.98
N VAL A 209 -10.86 -4.58 -3.18
CA VAL A 209 -9.58 -3.96 -3.54
C VAL A 209 -8.60 -4.06 -2.38
N SER A 210 -7.43 -4.62 -2.63
CA SER A 210 -6.27 -4.51 -1.74
C SER A 210 -5.54 -3.21 -2.03
N MET A 211 -5.38 -2.38 -1.02
CA MET A 211 -4.61 -1.13 -1.12
C MET A 211 -3.08 -1.37 -1.10
N GLY A 212 -2.65 -2.59 -0.77
CA GLY A 212 -1.23 -2.90 -0.61
C GLY A 212 -0.58 -2.24 0.62
N GLY A 213 -1.32 -2.07 1.68
CA GLY A 213 -1.08 -1.30 2.89
C GLY A 213 -2.15 -0.22 3.05
N LEU A 214 -1.95 0.74 3.94
CA LEU A 214 -2.85 1.88 4.13
C LEU A 214 -2.56 2.96 3.07
N ASN A 215 -2.97 2.70 1.82
CA ASN A 215 -2.68 3.54 0.67
C ASN A 215 -3.90 4.35 0.25
N SER A 216 -3.99 5.60 0.72
CA SER A 216 -5.09 6.52 0.43
C SER A 216 -5.28 6.81 -1.05
N SER A 217 -4.22 6.75 -1.88
CA SER A 217 -4.32 7.05 -3.30
C SER A 217 -5.25 6.08 -4.06
N VAL A 218 -5.35 4.82 -3.60
CA VAL A 218 -6.29 3.83 -4.17
C VAL A 218 -7.73 4.21 -3.85
N VAL A 219 -7.99 4.67 -2.62
CA VAL A 219 -9.34 5.09 -2.19
C VAL A 219 -9.77 6.34 -2.94
N HIS A 220 -8.89 7.35 -3.03
CA HIS A 220 -9.18 8.60 -3.75
C HIS A 220 -9.45 8.36 -5.22
N GLU A 221 -8.63 7.55 -5.89
CA GLU A 221 -8.79 7.29 -7.31
C GLU A 221 -10.11 6.56 -7.59
N LEU A 222 -10.44 5.53 -6.81
CA LEU A 222 -11.71 4.82 -6.97
C LEU A 222 -12.92 5.67 -6.60
N HIS A 223 -12.82 6.51 -5.58
CA HIS A 223 -13.88 7.44 -5.24
C HIS A 223 -14.13 8.46 -6.36
N ARG A 224 -13.05 8.92 -7.02
CA ARG A 224 -13.13 9.80 -8.20
C ARG A 224 -13.78 9.11 -9.40
N LEU A 225 -13.40 7.85 -9.67
CA LEU A 225 -13.89 7.08 -10.84
C LEU A 225 -15.29 6.53 -10.64
N LYS A 226 -15.68 6.19 -9.43
CA LYS A 226 -16.94 5.50 -9.10
C LYS A 226 -17.65 6.16 -7.90
N PRO A 227 -17.98 7.47 -7.98
CA PRO A 227 -18.51 8.23 -6.84
C PRO A 227 -19.92 7.78 -6.40
N ASN A 228 -20.64 7.07 -7.26
CA ASN A 228 -22.00 6.61 -6.98
C ASN A 228 -22.06 5.27 -6.23
N LEU A 229 -20.93 4.56 -6.10
CA LEU A 229 -20.87 3.33 -5.34
C LEU A 229 -20.66 3.65 -3.84
N LYS A 230 -21.03 2.72 -2.97
CA LYS A 230 -20.71 2.83 -1.55
C LYS A 230 -19.28 2.36 -1.32
N HIS A 231 -18.52 3.12 -0.54
CA HIS A 231 -17.12 2.86 -0.25
C HIS A 231 -16.94 2.44 1.20
N TRP A 232 -16.31 1.27 1.43
CA TRP A 232 -16.14 0.65 2.74
C TRP A 232 -14.67 0.43 3.06
N LEU A 233 -14.17 1.03 4.14
CA LEU A 233 -12.84 0.75 4.67
C LEU A 233 -12.89 -0.51 5.55
N CYS A 234 -12.20 -1.55 5.12
CA CYS A 234 -12.17 -2.88 5.75
C CYS A 234 -10.77 -3.18 6.31
N VAL A 235 -10.14 -2.18 6.91
CA VAL A 235 -8.75 -2.21 7.40
C VAL A 235 -8.63 -2.88 8.77
N ASP A 236 -7.40 -3.15 9.20
CA ASP A 236 -7.08 -3.81 10.45
C ASP A 236 -7.56 -3.05 11.70
N ASN A 237 -7.76 -3.77 12.79
CA ASN A 237 -8.14 -3.23 14.11
C ASN A 237 -6.94 -2.74 14.91
N ASP A 238 -5.89 -2.25 14.26
CA ASP A 238 -4.75 -1.68 14.97
C ASP A 238 -4.77 -0.14 14.92
N THR A 239 -3.82 0.49 15.62
CA THR A 239 -3.75 1.95 15.72
C THR A 239 -3.58 2.62 14.34
N ALA A 240 -2.86 1.98 13.43
CA ALA A 240 -2.63 2.51 12.09
C ALA A 240 -3.92 2.50 11.26
N GLY A 241 -4.67 1.38 11.29
CA GLY A 241 -5.96 1.26 10.61
C GLY A 241 -7.02 2.23 11.17
N ILE A 242 -7.08 2.39 12.50
CA ILE A 242 -8.00 3.34 13.16
C ILE A 242 -7.68 4.79 12.74
N ASN A 243 -6.40 5.17 12.72
CA ASN A 243 -5.99 6.51 12.31
C ASN A 243 -6.29 6.74 10.82
N PHE A 244 -6.02 5.75 9.98
CA PHE A 244 -6.33 5.82 8.55
C PHE A 244 -7.84 6.03 8.29
N ILE A 245 -8.71 5.32 9.01
CA ILE A 245 -10.16 5.54 8.92
C ILE A 245 -10.52 6.98 9.30
N ALA A 246 -9.93 7.50 10.39
CA ALA A 246 -10.21 8.86 10.84
C ALA A 246 -9.79 9.92 9.82
N GLU A 247 -8.59 9.78 9.24
CA GLU A 247 -8.06 10.64 8.19
C GLU A 247 -8.93 10.60 6.93
N MET A 248 -9.20 9.41 6.41
CA MET A 248 -9.98 9.24 5.19
C MET A 248 -11.42 9.76 5.31
N LYS A 249 -12.06 9.64 6.48
CA LYS A 249 -13.40 10.20 6.72
C LYS A 249 -13.43 11.73 6.81
N GLN A 250 -12.31 12.37 7.10
CA GLN A 250 -12.20 13.83 7.02
C GLN A 250 -12.09 14.30 5.57
N GLU A 251 -11.45 13.53 4.70
CA GLU A 251 -11.20 13.87 3.31
C GLU A 251 -12.35 13.49 2.38
N ILE A 252 -12.99 12.34 2.62
CA ILE A 252 -14.06 11.80 1.79
C ILE A 252 -15.33 11.59 2.63
N ARG A 253 -16.40 12.32 2.28
CA ARG A 253 -17.71 12.16 2.93
C ARG A 253 -18.39 10.87 2.48
N GLY A 254 -19.11 10.23 3.40
CA GLY A 254 -19.91 9.03 3.10
C GLY A 254 -19.11 7.72 3.10
N LEU A 255 -17.86 7.71 3.54
CA LEU A 255 -17.10 6.48 3.77
C LEU A 255 -17.70 5.67 4.92
N HIS A 256 -17.97 4.41 4.64
CA HIS A 256 -18.39 3.41 5.62
C HIS A 256 -17.18 2.63 6.15
N THR A 257 -17.40 1.87 7.21
CA THR A 257 -16.38 0.96 7.77
C THR A 257 -16.98 -0.42 7.98
N PHE A 258 -16.21 -1.44 7.64
CA PHE A 258 -16.52 -2.83 7.93
C PHE A 258 -15.20 -3.51 8.34
N GLN A 259 -15.01 -3.69 9.65
CA GLN A 259 -13.78 -4.21 10.22
C GLN A 259 -13.99 -5.63 10.73
N PRO A 260 -12.91 -6.43 10.90
CA PRO A 260 -13.02 -7.73 11.58
C PRO A 260 -13.54 -7.54 13.00
N PRO A 261 -14.11 -8.59 13.63
CA PRO A 261 -14.54 -8.50 15.03
C PRO A 261 -13.40 -8.02 15.94
N LYS A 262 -13.69 -7.17 16.92
CA LYS A 262 -12.69 -6.48 17.78
C LYS A 262 -11.68 -7.40 18.47
N THR A 263 -11.98 -8.68 18.60
CA THR A 263 -11.10 -9.71 19.18
C THR A 263 -9.97 -10.16 18.25
N TYR A 264 -10.04 -9.77 16.99
CA TYR A 264 -9.06 -10.12 15.96
C TYR A 264 -8.43 -8.87 15.39
N LYS A 265 -7.14 -8.95 15.08
CA LYS A 265 -6.41 -7.83 14.52
C LYS A 265 -6.81 -7.57 13.06
N ASP A 266 -6.84 -8.62 12.25
CA ASP A 266 -7.09 -8.56 10.82
C ASP A 266 -8.08 -9.65 10.36
N TRP A 267 -8.47 -9.60 9.09
CA TRP A 267 -9.44 -10.53 8.51
C TRP A 267 -8.91 -11.96 8.42
N ASN A 268 -7.60 -12.13 8.19
CA ASN A 268 -6.99 -13.45 8.12
C ASN A 268 -6.89 -14.11 9.50
N GLU A 269 -6.59 -13.34 10.53
CA GLU A 269 -6.62 -13.83 11.91
C GLU A 269 -8.04 -14.28 12.31
N TYR A 270 -9.06 -13.51 11.91
CA TYR A 270 -10.46 -13.88 12.14
C TYR A 270 -10.82 -15.18 11.41
N LEU A 271 -10.48 -15.32 10.13
CA LEU A 271 -10.72 -16.54 9.36
C LEU A 271 -10.07 -17.77 10.03
N CYS A 272 -8.79 -17.68 10.37
CA CYS A 272 -8.04 -18.77 10.99
C CYS A 272 -8.52 -19.08 12.42
N GLY A 273 -9.02 -18.08 13.14
CA GLY A 273 -9.56 -18.24 14.50
C GLY A 273 -10.97 -18.83 14.53
N ALA A 274 -11.83 -18.47 13.59
CA ALA A 274 -13.18 -18.99 13.47
C ALA A 274 -13.20 -20.48 13.12
N GLY A 275 -12.30 -20.92 12.24
CA GLY A 275 -12.14 -22.35 11.87
C GLY A 275 -11.70 -23.27 13.02
N LYS A 276 -11.08 -22.72 14.08
CA LYS A 276 -10.67 -23.49 15.26
C LYS A 276 -11.79 -23.71 16.28
N LYS A 277 -12.92 -23.01 16.16
CA LYS A 277 -14.07 -23.15 17.08
C LYS A 277 -15.12 -24.15 16.61
N THR A 278 -14.96 -24.72 15.43
CA THR A 278 -15.89 -25.67 14.80
C THR A 278 -15.37 -27.12 14.74
N ASN A 279 -14.25 -27.42 15.41
CA ASN A 279 -13.72 -28.79 15.57
C ASN A 279 -13.76 -29.23 17.01
#